data_83721602e75ade39931b1d6520a0cc26
#
_entry.id   83721602e75ade39931b1d6520a0cc26
#
_cell.length_a   1.000
_cell.length_b   1.000
_cell.length_c   1.000
_cell.angle_alpha   90.00
_cell.angle_beta   90.00
_cell.angle_gamma   90.00
#
_symmetry.space_group_name_H-M   'P 1'
#
loop_
_entity.id
_entity.type
_entity.pdbx_description
1 polymer ?
#
loop_
_entity_poly.entity_id
_entity_poly.type
_entity_poly.pdbx_seq_one_letter_code
_entity_poly.pdbx_strand_id
1 'polypeptide(L)'
;KYITETNKECEIIPMTVCHAGKAYQLQFATKVIFFMEETFPGIKFGIHPTGVNYHGESYDLVQQKVVDSAYRNNQINCHYVGITKNPPSDVMIAFDQNGPVDDRNSDTVKPTVRGGHVFLPLINIDKQGVRELYEKFNLMDTLFPLTRSCEVFTDDFSKHCETDCWFCLERYWGFGRYE
;
A
#
# COMPACT_ATOMS: atom_id res chain seq x y z
N LYS A 1 -1.25 6.64 13.00
CA LYS A 1 -1.29 7.86 13.85
C LYS A 1 -2.55 8.70 13.59
N TYR A 2 -2.84 9.12 12.35
CA TYR A 2 -4.04 9.95 12.05
C TYR A 2 -5.34 9.26 12.51
N ILE A 3 -5.55 8.00 12.15
CA ILE A 3 -6.76 7.24 12.49
C ILE A 3 -6.91 7.13 14.01
N THR A 4 -5.83 6.80 14.71
CA THR A 4 -5.84 6.58 16.17
C THR A 4 -5.92 7.86 16.99
N GLU A 5 -5.46 9.00 16.46
CA GLU A 5 -5.64 10.29 17.10
C GLU A 5 -7.06 10.83 16.94
N THR A 6 -7.74 10.50 15.83
CA THR A 6 -9.11 10.94 15.57
C THR A 6 -10.17 9.99 16.12
N ASN A 7 -9.87 8.71 16.30
CA ASN A 7 -10.78 7.72 16.85
C ASN A 7 -10.02 6.70 17.72
N LYS A 8 -9.92 6.95 19.02
CA LYS A 8 -9.17 6.13 19.98
C LYS A 8 -9.75 4.73 20.23
N GLU A 9 -10.99 4.49 19.85
CA GLU A 9 -11.67 3.20 20.02
C GLU A 9 -11.66 2.34 18.75
N CYS A 10 -11.01 2.82 17.67
CA CYS A 10 -10.99 2.05 16.44
C CYS A 10 -10.04 0.83 16.54
N GLU A 11 -10.47 -0.24 15.91
CA GLU A 11 -9.64 -1.41 15.62
C GLU A 11 -9.19 -1.35 14.16
N ILE A 12 -7.91 -1.57 13.91
CA ILE A 12 -7.36 -1.61 12.55
C ILE A 12 -7.29 -3.07 12.09
N ILE A 13 -7.96 -3.36 10.98
CA ILE A 13 -7.95 -4.69 10.35
C ILE A 13 -7.14 -4.58 9.06
N PRO A 14 -5.85 -5.00 9.05
CA PRO A 14 -5.07 -5.03 7.82
C PRO A 14 -5.66 -6.06 6.86
N MET A 15 -5.74 -5.74 5.58
CA MET A 15 -6.21 -6.66 4.54
C MET A 15 -5.15 -6.75 3.43
N THR A 16 -4.82 -7.97 3.02
CA THR A 16 -3.82 -8.20 1.96
C THR A 16 -4.36 -9.13 0.89
N VAL A 17 -4.18 -8.73 -0.36
CA VAL A 17 -4.37 -9.61 -1.51
C VAL A 17 -3.02 -9.81 -2.18
N CYS A 18 -2.66 -11.05 -2.49
CA CYS A 18 -1.43 -11.39 -3.19
C CYS A 18 -1.71 -12.25 -4.42
N HIS A 19 -0.79 -12.25 -5.37
CA HIS A 19 -0.81 -13.22 -6.48
C HIS A 19 -0.31 -14.58 -6.00
N ALA A 20 -0.91 -15.66 -6.49
CA ALA A 20 -0.53 -17.04 -6.11
C ALA A 20 0.96 -17.33 -6.34
N GLY A 21 1.56 -16.77 -7.42
CA GLY A 21 3.00 -16.87 -7.69
C GLY A 21 3.88 -15.85 -6.97
N LYS A 22 3.29 -14.98 -6.12
CA LYS A 22 4.01 -13.90 -5.42
C LYS A 22 3.72 -13.93 -3.91
N ALA A 23 3.81 -15.11 -3.31
CA ALA A 23 3.53 -15.30 -1.88
C ALA A 23 4.40 -14.43 -0.95
N TYR A 24 5.54 -13.95 -1.43
CA TYR A 24 6.38 -12.99 -0.72
C TYR A 24 5.65 -11.67 -0.38
N GLN A 25 4.64 -11.27 -1.16
CA GLN A 25 3.84 -10.08 -0.88
C GLN A 25 3.17 -10.18 0.50
N LEU A 26 2.63 -11.37 0.83
CA LEU A 26 2.05 -11.62 2.15
C LEU A 26 3.10 -11.59 3.27
N GLN A 27 4.32 -12.10 3.01
CA GLN A 27 5.41 -12.06 3.99
C GLN A 27 5.81 -10.63 4.34
N PHE A 28 5.92 -9.75 3.34
CA PHE A 28 6.21 -8.33 3.59
C PHE A 28 5.06 -7.63 4.31
N ALA A 29 3.81 -7.88 3.92
CA ALA A 29 2.66 -7.36 4.64
C ALA A 29 2.66 -7.79 6.12
N THR A 30 2.96 -9.06 6.40
CA THR A 30 3.06 -9.59 7.76
C THR A 30 4.16 -8.90 8.57
N LYS A 31 5.35 -8.69 7.99
CA LYS A 31 6.44 -7.96 8.66
C LYS A 31 6.03 -6.52 9.02
N VAL A 32 5.34 -5.84 8.11
CA VAL A 32 4.82 -4.49 8.36
C VAL A 32 3.80 -4.49 9.50
N ILE A 33 2.89 -5.46 9.53
CA ILE A 33 1.88 -5.57 10.60
C ILE A 33 2.54 -5.79 11.95
N PHE A 34 3.46 -6.73 12.07
CA PHE A 34 4.21 -6.98 13.32
C PHE A 34 4.97 -5.73 13.79
N PHE A 35 5.64 -5.04 12.87
CA PHE A 35 6.29 -3.77 13.20
C PHE A 35 5.29 -2.75 13.76
N MET A 36 4.12 -2.64 13.18
CA MET A 36 3.09 -1.70 13.63
C MET A 36 2.55 -2.07 15.01
N GLU A 37 2.31 -3.35 15.27
CA GLU A 37 1.85 -3.86 16.56
C GLU A 37 2.88 -3.58 17.67
N GLU A 38 4.16 -3.84 17.41
CA GLU A 38 5.24 -3.58 18.35
C GLU A 38 5.49 -2.08 18.61
N THR A 39 5.42 -1.28 17.54
CA THR A 39 5.72 0.15 17.61
C THR A 39 4.57 0.94 18.25
N PHE A 40 3.33 0.48 18.06
CA PHE A 40 2.12 1.18 18.51
C PHE A 40 1.24 0.31 19.40
N PRO A 41 1.71 -0.09 20.60
CA PRO A 41 0.99 -1.03 21.48
C PRO A 41 -0.37 -0.50 21.98
N GLY A 42 -0.62 0.79 21.80
CA GLY A 42 -1.93 1.39 22.12
C GLY A 42 -2.97 1.28 21.00
N ILE A 43 -2.60 0.70 19.85
CA ILE A 43 -3.51 0.47 18.72
C ILE A 43 -3.95 -0.97 18.75
N LYS A 44 -5.27 -1.18 18.65
CA LYS A 44 -5.83 -2.52 18.54
C LYS A 44 -5.82 -2.97 17.07
N PHE A 45 -5.16 -4.09 16.80
CA PHE A 45 -5.17 -4.75 15.51
C PHE A 45 -6.07 -5.99 15.56
N GLY A 46 -6.91 -6.14 14.55
CA GLY A 46 -7.76 -7.31 14.37
C GLY A 46 -7.14 -8.37 13.48
N ILE A 47 -7.90 -9.43 13.26
CA ILE A 47 -7.51 -10.53 12.37
C ILE A 47 -7.21 -9.99 10.97
N HIS A 48 -6.11 -10.45 10.38
CA HIS A 48 -5.63 -10.06 9.05
C HIS A 48 -6.25 -10.96 7.95
N PRO A 49 -7.37 -10.56 7.30
CA PRO A 49 -7.92 -11.31 6.18
C PRO A 49 -6.95 -11.25 4.98
N THR A 50 -6.77 -12.40 4.35
CA THR A 50 -5.94 -12.49 3.14
C THR A 50 -6.76 -13.02 1.97
N GLY A 51 -6.47 -12.49 0.77
CA GLY A 51 -6.97 -13.00 -0.50
C GLY A 51 -5.83 -13.47 -1.38
N VAL A 52 -6.07 -14.51 -2.17
CA VAL A 52 -5.10 -14.98 -3.16
C VAL A 52 -5.71 -14.86 -4.55
N ASN A 53 -5.04 -14.12 -5.41
CA ASN A 53 -5.41 -14.01 -6.82
C ASN A 53 -4.79 -15.17 -7.59
N TYR A 54 -5.61 -16.07 -8.06
CA TYR A 54 -5.21 -17.19 -8.91
C TYR A 54 -5.22 -16.79 -10.39
N HIS A 55 -4.53 -17.56 -11.24
CA HIS A 55 -4.52 -17.34 -12.67
C HIS A 55 -5.95 -17.28 -13.24
N GLY A 56 -6.24 -16.23 -13.99
CA GLY A 56 -7.54 -16.03 -14.65
C GLY A 56 -8.54 -15.18 -13.85
N GLU A 57 -8.28 -14.89 -12.59
CA GLU A 57 -9.09 -13.92 -11.85
C GLU A 57 -8.51 -12.51 -11.99
N SER A 58 -9.40 -11.50 -11.98
CA SER A 58 -8.98 -10.11 -11.84
C SER A 58 -8.51 -9.85 -10.41
N TYR A 59 -7.36 -9.19 -10.27
CA TYR A 59 -6.84 -8.77 -8.96
C TYR A 59 -7.85 -7.90 -8.20
N ASP A 60 -8.46 -6.93 -8.90
CA ASP A 60 -9.45 -6.03 -8.33
C ASP A 60 -10.68 -6.78 -7.83
N LEU A 61 -11.10 -7.83 -8.56
CA LEU A 61 -12.24 -8.64 -8.15
C LEU A 61 -11.94 -9.41 -6.84
N VAL A 62 -10.74 -9.94 -6.70
CA VAL A 62 -10.34 -10.63 -5.45
C VAL A 62 -10.26 -9.64 -4.29
N GLN A 63 -9.68 -8.46 -4.52
CA GLN A 63 -9.64 -7.39 -3.53
C GLN A 63 -11.06 -6.98 -3.11
N GLN A 64 -11.96 -6.79 -4.06
CA GLN A 64 -13.37 -6.48 -3.81
C GLN A 64 -14.04 -7.55 -2.96
N LYS A 65 -13.85 -8.84 -3.28
CA LYS A 65 -14.41 -9.96 -2.51
C LYS A 65 -13.98 -9.95 -1.04
N VAL A 66 -12.69 -9.67 -0.77
CA VAL A 66 -12.15 -9.59 0.60
C VAL A 66 -12.82 -8.45 1.37
N VAL A 67 -12.86 -7.26 0.76
CA VAL A 67 -13.47 -6.07 1.36
C VAL A 67 -14.98 -6.26 1.59
N ASP A 68 -15.71 -6.75 0.59
CA ASP A 68 -17.16 -6.99 0.68
C ASP A 68 -17.49 -8.05 1.75
N SER A 69 -16.63 -9.05 1.90
CA SER A 69 -16.80 -10.05 2.96
C SER A 69 -16.66 -9.40 4.34
N ALA A 70 -15.68 -8.53 4.52
CA ALA A 70 -15.47 -7.82 5.78
C ALA A 70 -16.64 -6.89 6.12
N TYR A 71 -17.21 -6.18 5.14
CA TYR A 71 -18.42 -5.37 5.33
C TYR A 71 -19.64 -6.22 5.67
N ARG A 72 -19.91 -7.29 4.91
CA ARG A 72 -21.05 -8.18 5.14
C ARG A 72 -21.05 -8.84 6.52
N ASN A 73 -19.83 -9.12 7.04
CA ASN A 73 -19.65 -9.70 8.35
C ASN A 73 -19.59 -8.65 9.48
N ASN A 74 -19.86 -7.38 9.18
CA ASN A 74 -19.76 -6.25 10.12
C ASN A 74 -18.38 -6.16 10.81
N GLN A 75 -17.32 -6.57 10.14
CA GLN A 75 -15.95 -6.50 10.66
C GLN A 75 -15.35 -5.11 10.48
N ILE A 76 -15.80 -4.36 9.46
CA ILE A 76 -15.34 -3.00 9.18
C ILE A 76 -16.52 -2.06 8.89
N ASN A 77 -16.33 -0.78 9.22
CA ASN A 77 -17.26 0.31 8.91
C ASN A 77 -16.76 1.19 7.76
N CYS A 78 -15.46 1.20 7.54
CA CYS A 78 -14.81 1.91 6.46
C CYS A 78 -13.49 1.23 6.11
N HIS A 79 -12.93 1.54 4.94
CA HIS A 79 -11.59 1.07 4.62
C HIS A 79 -10.72 2.18 4.02
N TYR A 80 -9.42 2.04 4.19
CA TYR A 80 -8.40 2.96 3.71
C TYR A 80 -7.60 2.29 2.60
N VAL A 81 -7.39 3.02 1.51
CA VAL A 81 -6.61 2.54 0.36
C VAL A 81 -5.40 3.45 0.17
N GLY A 82 -4.22 2.86 0.08
CA GLY A 82 -2.94 3.54 -0.02
C GLY A 82 -2.58 4.01 -1.42
N ILE A 83 -3.56 4.37 -2.26
CA ILE A 83 -3.29 4.92 -3.59
C ILE A 83 -2.63 6.29 -3.44
N THR A 84 -1.53 6.48 -4.16
CA THR A 84 -0.80 7.75 -4.25
C THR A 84 -0.99 8.37 -5.63
N LYS A 85 -0.76 9.67 -5.73
CA LYS A 85 -0.69 10.39 -6.99
C LYS A 85 0.44 9.81 -7.88
N ASN A 86 0.28 9.88 -9.20
CA ASN A 86 1.34 9.53 -10.14
C ASN A 86 2.54 10.50 -9.99
N PRO A 87 3.75 10.05 -10.33
CA PRO A 87 4.87 10.95 -10.55
C PRO A 87 4.55 12.01 -11.61
N PRO A 88 5.29 13.14 -11.67
CA PRO A 88 5.20 14.10 -12.76
C PRO A 88 5.39 13.45 -14.12
N SER A 89 4.77 14.01 -15.15
CA SER A 89 4.74 13.42 -16.50
C SER A 89 6.12 13.23 -17.12
N ASP A 90 7.06 14.14 -16.87
CA ASP A 90 8.46 14.04 -17.32
C ASP A 90 9.20 12.86 -16.68
N VAL A 91 8.91 12.58 -15.42
CA VAL A 91 9.44 11.39 -14.70
C VAL A 91 8.84 10.12 -15.28
N MET A 92 7.53 10.10 -15.53
CA MET A 92 6.86 8.94 -16.14
C MET A 92 7.41 8.60 -17.52
N ILE A 93 7.67 9.62 -18.36
CA ILE A 93 8.29 9.44 -19.68
C ILE A 93 9.71 8.85 -19.55
N ALA A 94 10.48 9.30 -18.56
CA ALA A 94 11.84 8.80 -18.32
C ALA A 94 11.89 7.32 -17.89
N PHE A 95 10.80 6.78 -17.37
CA PHE A 95 10.75 5.36 -16.99
C PHE A 95 10.60 4.41 -18.19
N ASP A 96 10.25 4.93 -19.39
CA ASP A 96 10.07 4.18 -20.64
C ASP A 96 9.36 2.83 -20.48
N GLN A 97 8.40 2.77 -19.58
CA GLN A 97 7.64 1.57 -19.27
C GLN A 97 6.14 1.88 -19.31
N ASN A 98 5.38 0.84 -19.61
CA ASN A 98 3.93 0.87 -19.44
C ASN A 98 3.61 1.02 -17.96
N GLY A 99 3.54 2.25 -17.49
CA GLY A 99 3.12 2.58 -16.14
C GLY A 99 1.71 2.08 -15.85
N PRO A 100 1.24 2.20 -14.62
CA PRO A 100 -0.14 1.87 -14.32
C PRO A 100 -1.06 2.66 -15.25
N VAL A 101 -1.94 1.95 -15.93
CA VAL A 101 -2.91 2.52 -16.89
C VAL A 101 -3.90 3.46 -16.18
N ASP A 102 -4.04 3.30 -14.87
CA ASP A 102 -4.98 4.06 -14.07
C ASP A 102 -4.49 5.49 -13.83
N ASP A 103 -5.33 6.44 -14.18
CA ASP A 103 -5.12 7.83 -13.77
C ASP A 103 -5.28 7.94 -12.25
N ARG A 104 -4.14 8.00 -11.56
CA ARG A 104 -4.06 8.20 -10.11
C ARG A 104 -4.01 9.68 -9.73
N ASN A 105 -4.05 10.58 -10.72
CA ASN A 105 -4.01 11.99 -10.44
C ASN A 105 -5.35 12.46 -9.85
N SER A 106 -5.24 13.32 -8.86
CA SER A 106 -6.39 13.93 -8.22
C SER A 106 -6.24 15.43 -8.25
N ASP A 107 -7.27 16.12 -8.71
CA ASP A 107 -7.36 17.57 -8.64
C ASP A 107 -7.68 18.08 -7.23
N THR A 108 -7.97 17.16 -6.31
CA THR A 108 -8.29 17.50 -4.92
C THR A 108 -7.02 17.66 -4.10
N VAL A 109 -6.96 18.74 -3.32
CA VAL A 109 -5.87 19.03 -2.38
C VAL A 109 -6.04 18.27 -1.07
N LYS A 110 -7.16 17.59 -0.89
CA LYS A 110 -7.53 16.91 0.36
C LYS A 110 -7.74 15.42 0.12
N PRO A 111 -7.49 14.59 1.13
CA PRO A 111 -7.88 13.19 1.10
C PRO A 111 -9.33 13.01 0.64
N THR A 112 -9.56 12.07 -0.25
CA THR A 112 -10.86 11.84 -0.87
C THR A 112 -11.60 10.71 -0.16
N VAL A 113 -12.92 10.84 -0.05
CA VAL A 113 -13.82 9.79 0.42
C VAL A 113 -14.74 9.39 -0.72
N ARG A 114 -14.73 8.13 -1.13
CA ARG A 114 -15.60 7.56 -2.15
C ARG A 114 -16.71 6.76 -1.50
N GLY A 115 -17.96 7.00 -1.92
CA GLY A 115 -19.12 6.26 -1.40
C GLY A 115 -19.36 6.38 0.11
N GLY A 116 -18.76 7.37 0.78
CA GLY A 116 -18.92 7.62 2.21
C GLY A 116 -18.10 6.73 3.16
N HIS A 117 -17.44 5.68 2.65
CA HIS A 117 -16.73 4.71 3.49
C HIS A 117 -15.36 4.25 2.95
N VAL A 118 -14.98 4.67 1.75
CA VAL A 118 -13.65 4.42 1.16
C VAL A 118 -12.79 5.66 1.27
N PHE A 119 -11.73 5.60 2.07
CA PHE A 119 -10.84 6.72 2.31
C PHE A 119 -9.54 6.57 1.52
N LEU A 120 -9.13 7.61 0.80
CA LEU A 120 -7.93 7.70 -0.01
C LEU A 120 -7.00 8.79 0.54
N PRO A 121 -6.33 8.55 1.68
CA PRO A 121 -5.60 9.60 2.40
C PRO A 121 -4.37 10.12 1.66
N LEU A 122 -3.84 9.35 0.71
CA LEU A 122 -2.59 9.66 0.00
C LEU A 122 -2.81 10.02 -1.47
N ILE A 123 -4.05 10.14 -1.92
CA ILE A 123 -4.39 10.33 -3.35
C ILE A 123 -3.82 11.62 -3.95
N ASN A 124 -3.53 12.61 -3.15
CA ASN A 124 -3.01 13.93 -3.54
C ASN A 124 -1.50 14.10 -3.31
N ILE A 125 -0.81 13.08 -2.83
CA ILE A 125 0.65 13.07 -2.69
C ILE A 125 1.24 11.91 -3.49
N ASP A 126 2.41 12.11 -4.06
CA ASP A 126 3.20 11.10 -4.75
C ASP A 126 4.14 10.36 -3.81
N LYS A 127 5.05 9.55 -4.35
CA LYS A 127 6.01 8.80 -3.53
C LYS A 127 7.02 9.69 -2.80
N GLN A 128 7.31 10.90 -3.29
CA GLN A 128 8.16 11.85 -2.57
C GLN A 128 7.43 12.40 -1.34
N GLY A 129 6.17 12.76 -1.48
CA GLY A 129 5.34 13.14 -0.32
C GLY A 129 5.15 12.01 0.68
N VAL A 130 5.08 10.75 0.23
CA VAL A 130 5.09 9.59 1.14
C VAL A 130 6.43 9.47 1.87
N ARG A 131 7.57 9.67 1.18
CA ARG A 131 8.90 9.71 1.80
C ARG A 131 8.95 10.77 2.91
N GLU A 132 8.45 11.97 2.67
CA GLU A 132 8.41 13.03 3.69
C GLU A 132 7.64 12.60 4.95
N LEU A 133 6.57 11.80 4.78
CA LEU A 133 5.87 11.22 5.93
C LEU A 133 6.73 10.19 6.67
N TYR A 134 7.49 9.35 5.96
CA TYR A 134 8.42 8.41 6.58
C TYR A 134 9.53 9.13 7.35
N GLU A 135 10.10 10.18 6.78
CA GLU A 135 11.11 11.02 7.43
C GLU A 135 10.53 11.72 8.68
N LYS A 136 9.35 12.33 8.56
CA LYS A 136 8.65 13.00 9.66
C LYS A 136 8.38 12.09 10.85
N PHE A 137 8.12 10.82 10.62
CA PHE A 137 7.82 9.85 11.66
C PHE A 137 9.01 8.94 12.01
N ASN A 138 10.22 9.23 11.50
CA ASN A 138 11.44 8.43 11.71
C ASN A 138 11.28 6.96 11.28
N LEU A 139 10.60 6.70 10.16
CA LEU A 139 10.30 5.36 9.67
C LEU A 139 11.22 4.91 8.53
N MET A 140 12.14 5.77 8.07
CA MET A 140 13.00 5.48 6.93
C MET A 140 13.97 4.31 7.17
N ASP A 141 14.43 4.13 8.39
CA ASP A 141 15.40 3.08 8.73
C ASP A 141 14.76 1.90 9.49
N THR A 142 13.49 2.00 9.82
CA THR A 142 12.76 0.99 10.59
C THR A 142 11.66 0.31 9.80
N LEU A 143 10.69 1.06 9.30
CA LEU A 143 9.54 0.52 8.54
C LEU A 143 9.85 0.38 7.05
N PHE A 144 10.56 1.35 6.43
CA PHE A 144 10.76 1.36 4.99
C PHE A 144 11.45 0.07 4.47
N PRO A 145 12.51 -0.47 5.12
CA PRO A 145 13.15 -1.72 4.71
C PRO A 145 12.24 -2.95 4.80
N LEU A 146 11.17 -2.88 5.58
CA LEU A 146 10.18 -3.96 5.70
C LEU A 146 9.14 -3.93 4.59
N THR A 147 9.10 -2.86 3.78
CA THR A 147 8.15 -2.70 2.68
C THR A 147 8.75 -3.13 1.35
N ARG A 148 7.89 -3.55 0.42
CA ARG A 148 8.31 -3.93 -0.93
C ARG A 148 7.36 -3.38 -1.97
N SER A 149 7.91 -2.89 -3.07
CA SER A 149 7.15 -2.40 -4.23
C SER A 149 7.28 -3.29 -5.45
N CYS A 150 8.30 -4.17 -5.52
CA CYS A 150 8.59 -4.97 -6.69
C CYS A 150 7.45 -5.94 -7.04
N GLU A 151 7.04 -5.92 -8.30
CA GLU A 151 5.99 -6.77 -8.87
C GLU A 151 6.52 -7.88 -9.79
N VAL A 152 7.84 -7.94 -9.99
CA VAL A 152 8.47 -8.97 -10.83
C VAL A 152 8.49 -10.31 -10.10
N PHE A 153 8.24 -11.39 -10.85
CA PHE A 153 8.43 -12.74 -10.34
C PHE A 153 9.93 -13.00 -10.16
N THR A 154 10.34 -13.40 -8.95
CA THR A 154 11.73 -13.66 -8.60
C THR A 154 11.79 -14.71 -7.49
N ASP A 155 12.84 -15.52 -7.51
CA ASP A 155 13.15 -16.45 -6.43
C ASP A 155 13.97 -15.76 -5.32
N ASP A 156 14.59 -14.62 -5.61
CA ASP A 156 15.28 -13.78 -4.63
C ASP A 156 14.35 -12.69 -4.11
N PHE A 157 13.65 -12.98 -3.03
CA PHE A 157 12.72 -12.05 -2.39
C PHE A 157 13.41 -10.96 -1.57
N SER A 158 14.73 -11.01 -1.42
CA SER A 158 15.49 -10.01 -0.68
C SER A 158 15.79 -8.75 -1.50
N LYS A 159 15.67 -8.83 -2.83
CA LYS A 159 16.04 -7.74 -3.74
C LYS A 159 14.86 -7.20 -4.53
N HIS A 160 14.93 -5.92 -4.86
CA HIS A 160 14.12 -5.30 -5.89
C HIS A 160 14.73 -5.58 -7.27
N CYS A 161 13.91 -5.57 -8.33
CA CYS A 161 14.41 -5.73 -9.71
C CYS A 161 15.13 -4.48 -10.23
N GLU A 162 15.18 -3.41 -9.46
CA GLU A 162 15.84 -2.12 -9.72
C GLU A 162 15.28 -1.38 -10.95
N THR A 163 15.30 -1.97 -12.13
CA THR A 163 14.92 -1.29 -13.39
C THR A 163 13.81 -2.00 -14.16
N ASP A 164 13.41 -3.20 -13.74
CA ASP A 164 12.55 -4.04 -14.57
C ASP A 164 11.03 -3.82 -14.37
N CYS A 165 10.63 -3.05 -13.36
CA CYS A 165 9.24 -2.73 -13.19
C CYS A 165 8.99 -1.29 -12.75
N TRP A 166 7.86 -0.76 -13.19
CA TRP A 166 7.38 0.58 -12.84
C TRP A 166 7.44 0.86 -11.33
N PHE A 167 7.00 -0.08 -10.51
CA PHE A 167 6.90 0.12 -9.07
C PHE A 167 8.26 0.27 -8.38
N CYS A 168 9.30 -0.39 -8.91
CA CYS A 168 10.66 -0.20 -8.43
C CYS A 168 11.22 1.15 -8.88
N LEU A 169 11.00 1.54 -10.12
CA LEU A 169 11.40 2.86 -10.63
C LEU A 169 10.71 3.98 -9.83
N GLU A 170 9.40 3.88 -9.63
CA GLU A 170 8.64 4.85 -8.83
C GLU A 170 9.14 4.88 -7.37
N ARG A 171 9.49 3.72 -6.79
CA ARG A 171 10.05 3.65 -5.44
C ARG A 171 11.40 4.37 -5.36
N TYR A 172 12.31 4.07 -6.30
CA TYR A 172 13.63 4.70 -6.32
C TYR A 172 13.53 6.22 -6.55
N TRP A 173 12.71 6.66 -7.49
CA TRP A 173 12.45 8.07 -7.71
C TRP A 173 11.91 8.77 -6.44
N GLY A 174 10.95 8.16 -5.76
CA GLY A 174 10.34 8.73 -4.57
C GLY A 174 11.25 8.78 -3.36
N PHE A 175 11.95 7.68 -3.09
CA PHE A 175 12.71 7.49 -1.84
C PHE A 175 14.24 7.63 -2.01
N GLY A 176 14.77 7.63 -3.24
CA GLY A 176 16.20 7.65 -3.52
C GLY A 176 16.93 6.33 -3.24
N ARG A 177 16.20 5.29 -2.81
CA ARG A 177 16.73 3.96 -2.48
C ARG A 177 15.65 2.90 -2.59
N TYR A 178 16.05 1.63 -2.68
CA TYR A 178 15.12 0.49 -2.69
C TYR A 178 14.84 -0.05 -1.28
N GLU A 179 15.80 0.05 -0.38
CA GLU A 179 15.76 -0.48 0.99
C GLU A 179 16.27 0.52 2.03
#